data_b7a81e3e1a96ac9caf006e6afcb0a76e
#
_entry.id   b7a81e3e1a96ac9caf006e6afcb0a76e
#
_cell.length_a   1.000
_cell.length_b   1.000
_cell.length_c   1.000
_cell.angle_alpha   90.00
_cell.angle_beta   90.00
_cell.angle_gamma   90.00
#
_symmetry.space_group_name_H-M   'P 1'
#
loop_
_entity.id
_entity.type
_entity.pdbx_description
1 polymer ?
#
loop_
_entity_poly.entity_id
_entity_poly.type
_entity_poly.pdbx_seq_one_letter_code
_entity_poly.pdbx_strand_id
1 'polypeptide(L)'
;MIAEALAAQKEGWRYTPAAALTGPDFKPAGVPESILPLGGRVLCPVGFHRAALVNGRWEAKHAVLKLPDGVTVEPFSSASGLGDLPNKPAPADMPLAQAASAARDGFVVRVARHARADRPIHLVHISEASSAAESSAARVIVVLEPGATAELVEETLSFGDAPSWKNVRAQVVLGEGAFLRHHRIVREGAQGRLTLGLEVTLASRARYESHALNFGGLFAREDLRVRIEGEGAECALNGLALLGGSEFADHHSVVEHVAVGGTTRQLYKAVIDDKARFVFDGLISVRPGAQKTDAQVYNKNLLLSEDARVNTNPEFKILADDVSCKHGGAVGQMSLEALFYLQSRGIGADEARRLLVYAFGSEMVDRVALEPLKLALADALHGRMPEENF
;
A
#
# COMPACT_ATOMS: atom_id res chain seq x y z
N MET A 1 6.29 1.28 25.31
CA MET A 1 4.98 0.97 24.69
C MET A 1 5.10 0.35 23.28
N ILE A 2 5.57 1.09 22.23
CA ILE A 2 5.66 0.50 20.87
C ILE A 2 6.65 -0.66 20.82
N ALA A 3 7.85 -0.52 21.37
CA ALA A 3 8.85 -1.58 21.42
C ALA A 3 8.34 -2.85 22.12
N GLU A 4 7.62 -2.70 23.22
CA GLU A 4 7.01 -3.82 23.96
C GLU A 4 5.89 -4.47 23.17
N ALA A 5 5.03 -3.68 22.50
CA ALA A 5 3.96 -4.18 21.65
C ALA A 5 4.52 -4.98 20.45
N LEU A 6 5.61 -4.51 19.83
CA LEU A 6 6.28 -5.23 18.75
C LEU A 6 6.99 -6.50 19.24
N ALA A 7 7.62 -6.46 20.42
CA ALA A 7 8.26 -7.62 21.01
C ALA A 7 7.28 -8.74 21.39
N ALA A 8 6.01 -8.40 21.68
CA ALA A 8 4.95 -9.36 21.93
C ALA A 8 4.47 -10.09 20.66
N GLN A 9 4.68 -9.52 19.47
CA GLN A 9 4.23 -10.03 18.16
C GLN A 9 5.33 -10.83 17.44
N LYS A 10 5.94 -11.82 18.12
CA LYS A 10 7.13 -12.52 17.63
C LYS A 10 6.99 -13.16 16.25
N GLU A 11 5.84 -13.75 15.91
CA GLU A 11 5.62 -14.37 14.60
C GLU A 11 5.44 -13.34 13.49
N GLY A 12 4.51 -12.41 13.64
CA GLY A 12 4.22 -11.40 12.62
C GLY A 12 5.34 -10.38 12.40
N TRP A 13 6.37 -10.34 13.27
CA TRP A 13 7.53 -9.45 13.18
C TRP A 13 8.86 -10.18 13.03
N ARG A 14 8.83 -11.50 12.79
CA ARG A 14 10.03 -12.35 12.77
C ARG A 14 11.11 -11.86 11.80
N TYR A 15 10.72 -11.36 10.63
CA TYR A 15 11.63 -10.91 9.59
C TYR A 15 11.69 -9.38 9.47
N THR A 16 10.93 -8.66 10.28
CA THR A 16 10.80 -7.20 10.22
C THR A 16 11.72 -6.54 11.26
N PRO A 17 12.64 -5.67 10.83
CA PRO A 17 13.59 -5.03 11.71
C PRO A 17 12.92 -3.92 12.56
N ALA A 18 12.33 -4.28 13.70
CA ALA A 18 11.69 -3.33 14.60
C ALA A 18 12.61 -2.19 15.05
N ALA A 19 13.94 -2.41 15.07
CA ALA A 19 14.93 -1.39 15.38
C ALA A 19 14.87 -0.16 14.44
N ALA A 20 14.39 -0.33 13.21
CA ALA A 20 14.17 0.79 12.30
C ALA A 20 13.17 1.83 12.85
N LEU A 21 12.22 1.38 13.69
CA LEU A 21 11.21 2.23 14.31
C LEU A 21 11.54 2.62 15.76
N THR A 22 12.36 1.84 16.46
CA THR A 22 12.67 2.04 17.87
C THR A 22 14.06 2.64 18.10
N GLY A 23 14.94 2.65 17.09
CA GLY A 23 16.30 3.19 17.18
C GLY A 23 16.33 4.72 17.28
N PRO A 24 15.68 5.47 16.38
CA PRO A 24 15.60 6.93 16.47
C PRO A 24 14.66 7.40 17.60
N ASP A 25 15.03 8.49 18.30
CA ASP A 25 14.17 9.15 19.27
C ASP A 25 13.17 10.07 18.55
N PHE A 26 12.11 9.48 17.98
CA PHE A 26 11.10 10.23 17.27
C PHE A 26 10.29 11.13 18.18
N LYS A 27 10.25 12.41 17.84
CA LYS A 27 9.37 13.39 18.46
C LYS A 27 8.09 13.53 17.63
N PRO A 28 6.96 13.95 18.23
CA PRO A 28 5.79 14.33 17.45
C PRO A 28 6.13 15.42 16.45
N ALA A 29 5.77 15.23 15.18
CA ALA A 29 6.07 16.18 14.12
C ALA A 29 5.36 17.52 14.36
N GLY A 30 6.11 18.59 14.18
CA GLY A 30 5.63 19.96 14.27
C GLY A 30 4.80 20.38 13.05
N VAL A 31 4.25 21.61 13.12
CA VAL A 31 3.72 22.29 11.93
C VAL A 31 4.93 22.84 11.17
N PRO A 32 5.13 22.48 9.89
CA PRO A 32 6.25 23.03 9.14
C PRO A 32 6.14 24.54 8.99
N GLU A 33 7.26 25.25 9.10
CA GLU A 33 7.32 26.72 9.00
C GLU A 33 6.92 27.20 7.59
N SER A 34 7.25 26.40 6.57
CA SER A 34 6.86 26.65 5.18
C SER A 34 6.37 25.35 4.54
N ILE A 35 5.20 25.41 3.92
CA ILE A 35 4.64 24.27 3.20
C ILE A 35 5.08 24.37 1.74
N LEU A 36 5.88 23.40 1.30
CA LEU A 36 6.41 23.35 -0.05
C LEU A 36 5.29 23.12 -1.08
N PRO A 37 5.33 23.80 -2.26
CA PRO A 37 4.38 23.51 -3.32
C PRO A 37 4.42 22.05 -3.77
N LEU A 38 3.26 21.41 -3.95
CA LEU A 38 3.17 20.00 -4.38
C LEU A 38 3.45 19.80 -5.87
N GLY A 39 3.43 20.88 -6.69
CA GLY A 39 3.63 20.80 -8.13
C GLY A 39 4.93 20.06 -8.48
N GLY A 40 4.84 19.00 -9.30
CA GLY A 40 5.97 18.17 -9.72
C GLY A 40 6.51 17.18 -8.65
N ARG A 41 5.99 17.23 -7.42
CA ARG A 41 6.40 16.32 -6.34
C ARG A 41 5.49 15.11 -6.19
N VAL A 42 4.21 15.28 -6.49
CA VAL A 42 3.21 14.19 -6.51
C VAL A 42 3.12 13.57 -7.90
N LEU A 43 2.82 12.27 -7.97
CA LEU A 43 2.77 11.53 -9.23
C LEU A 43 1.70 12.06 -10.20
N CYS A 44 0.55 12.49 -9.68
CA CYS A 44 -0.56 12.95 -10.49
C CYS A 44 -0.96 14.40 -10.12
N PRO A 45 -0.25 15.43 -10.64
CA PRO A 45 -0.46 16.80 -10.21
C PRO A 45 -1.77 17.43 -10.69
N VAL A 46 -2.40 16.93 -11.76
CA VAL A 46 -3.60 17.51 -12.40
C VAL A 46 -4.69 16.47 -12.63
N GLY A 47 -5.94 16.93 -12.67
CA GLY A 47 -7.10 16.12 -13.06
C GLY A 47 -7.72 15.30 -11.95
N PHE A 48 -7.22 15.37 -10.71
CA PHE A 48 -7.71 14.64 -9.55
C PHE A 48 -8.33 15.56 -8.51
N HIS A 49 -9.27 15.03 -7.74
CA HIS A 49 -9.67 15.67 -6.49
C HIS A 49 -8.59 15.40 -5.46
N ARG A 50 -7.94 16.42 -4.92
CA ARG A 50 -6.81 16.25 -4.01
C ARG A 50 -7.09 16.77 -2.63
N ALA A 51 -6.68 15.99 -1.61
CA ALA A 51 -6.49 16.43 -0.23
C ALA A 51 -5.10 16.02 0.25
N ALA A 52 -4.51 16.79 1.16
CA ALA A 52 -3.19 16.49 1.69
C ALA A 52 -3.11 16.64 3.21
N LEU A 53 -2.31 15.78 3.82
CA LEU A 53 -1.81 15.93 5.18
C LEU A 53 -0.33 16.28 5.12
N VAL A 54 0.08 17.25 5.92
CA VAL A 54 1.49 17.55 6.17
C VAL A 54 1.77 17.28 7.65
N ASN A 55 2.72 16.42 7.92
CA ASN A 55 3.05 15.98 9.28
C ASN A 55 1.81 15.49 10.07
N GLY A 56 0.92 14.74 9.39
CA GLY A 56 -0.29 14.17 9.97
C GLY A 56 -1.44 15.17 10.20
N ARG A 57 -1.37 16.39 9.66
CA ARG A 57 -2.39 17.44 9.77
C ARG A 57 -2.95 17.82 8.41
N TRP A 58 -4.24 18.04 8.33
CA TRP A 58 -4.91 18.51 7.13
C TRP A 58 -4.35 19.87 6.68
N GLU A 59 -4.00 19.96 5.40
CA GLU A 59 -3.47 21.20 4.81
C GLU A 59 -4.40 21.72 3.70
N ALA A 60 -5.21 22.71 4.07
CA ALA A 60 -6.23 23.27 3.19
C ALA A 60 -5.66 23.91 1.91
N LYS A 61 -4.43 24.45 1.95
CA LYS A 61 -3.78 25.06 0.79
C LYS A 61 -3.48 24.06 -0.32
N HIS A 62 -3.37 22.78 0.02
CA HIS A 62 -3.14 21.70 -0.93
C HIS A 62 -4.43 20.99 -1.37
N ALA A 63 -5.57 21.35 -0.81
CA ALA A 63 -6.84 20.76 -1.17
C ALA A 63 -7.37 21.37 -2.50
N VAL A 64 -7.68 20.48 -3.46
CA VAL A 64 -8.31 20.81 -4.73
C VAL A 64 -9.51 19.88 -4.87
N LEU A 65 -10.62 20.28 -4.24
CA LEU A 65 -11.82 19.46 -4.16
C LEU A 65 -12.97 20.16 -4.91
N LYS A 66 -13.41 19.57 -6.01
CA LYS A 66 -14.62 19.91 -6.77
C LYS A 66 -15.43 18.65 -6.93
N LEU A 67 -15.94 18.14 -5.80
CA LEU A 67 -16.57 16.84 -5.70
C LEU A 67 -17.98 16.88 -6.28
N PRO A 68 -18.44 15.82 -6.97
CA PRO A 68 -19.82 15.70 -7.42
C PRO A 68 -20.74 15.42 -6.23
N ASP A 69 -22.05 15.56 -6.47
CA ASP A 69 -23.06 15.27 -5.47
C ASP A 69 -22.93 13.84 -4.93
N GLY A 70 -23.07 13.70 -3.63
CA GLY A 70 -22.95 12.41 -2.93
C GLY A 70 -21.52 11.94 -2.68
N VAL A 71 -20.50 12.74 -3.04
CA VAL A 71 -19.09 12.45 -2.70
C VAL A 71 -18.56 13.52 -1.76
N THR A 72 -17.98 13.11 -0.64
CA THR A 72 -17.31 14.03 0.30
C THR A 72 -15.91 13.57 0.64
N VAL A 73 -15.01 14.54 0.83
CA VAL A 73 -13.67 14.35 1.38
C VAL A 73 -13.45 15.42 2.43
N GLU A 74 -13.30 15.01 3.67
CA GLU A 74 -13.25 15.92 4.83
C GLU A 74 -12.05 15.57 5.72
N PRO A 75 -11.49 16.57 6.46
CA PRO A 75 -10.52 16.27 7.51
C PRO A 75 -11.17 15.44 8.63
N PHE A 76 -10.46 14.43 9.13
CA PHE A 76 -10.97 13.56 10.20
C PHE A 76 -11.32 14.36 11.46
N SER A 77 -10.57 15.42 11.76
CA SER A 77 -10.74 16.27 12.95
C SER A 77 -12.08 17.02 13.00
N SER A 78 -12.72 17.23 11.85
CA SER A 78 -13.98 18.00 11.72
C SER A 78 -15.07 17.26 10.96
N ALA A 79 -14.85 15.99 10.58
CA ALA A 79 -15.81 15.21 9.83
C ALA A 79 -17.10 15.00 10.62
N SER A 80 -18.26 15.18 9.95
CA SER A 80 -19.56 14.94 10.51
C SER A 80 -19.92 13.45 10.56
N GLY A 81 -20.80 13.05 11.47
CA GLY A 81 -21.33 11.67 11.54
C GLY A 81 -20.24 10.61 11.81
N LEU A 82 -19.19 10.94 12.56
CA LEU A 82 -18.14 9.99 12.95
C LEU A 82 -18.68 8.80 13.77
N GLY A 83 -19.81 8.98 14.49
CA GLY A 83 -20.45 7.91 15.27
C GLY A 83 -20.99 6.76 14.40
N ASP A 84 -21.33 7.02 13.15
CA ASP A 84 -21.84 6.04 12.19
C ASP A 84 -20.73 5.37 11.39
N LEU A 85 -19.49 5.82 11.55
CA LEU A 85 -18.32 5.29 10.84
C LEU A 85 -17.80 4.00 11.50
N PRO A 86 -17.11 3.16 10.75
CA PRO A 86 -16.42 2.01 11.30
C PRO A 86 -15.32 2.49 12.27
N ASN A 87 -15.67 2.61 13.54
CA ASN A 87 -14.73 2.99 14.60
C ASN A 87 -14.41 1.80 15.51
N LYS A 88 -14.30 0.61 14.91
CA LYS A 88 -13.87 -0.58 15.62
C LYS A 88 -12.43 -0.41 16.11
N PRO A 89 -12.09 -0.90 17.31
CA PRO A 89 -10.68 -1.00 17.71
C PRO A 89 -9.85 -1.73 16.66
N ALA A 90 -8.62 -1.30 16.45
CA ALA A 90 -7.72 -2.05 15.58
C ALA A 90 -7.45 -3.44 16.15
N PRO A 91 -7.27 -4.45 15.28
CA PRO A 91 -6.98 -5.82 15.72
C PRO A 91 -5.77 -5.89 16.66
N ALA A 92 -5.82 -6.82 17.62
CA ALA A 92 -4.78 -6.94 18.66
C ALA A 92 -3.39 -7.30 18.06
N ASP A 93 -3.38 -7.95 16.91
CA ASP A 93 -2.18 -8.31 16.17
C ASP A 93 -1.67 -7.21 15.22
N MET A 94 -2.30 -6.03 15.25
CA MET A 94 -1.88 -4.83 14.50
C MET A 94 -1.51 -3.67 15.47
N PRO A 95 -0.44 -3.80 16.27
CA PRO A 95 -0.15 -2.84 17.35
C PRO A 95 0.14 -1.43 16.85
N LEU A 96 0.70 -1.28 15.66
CA LEU A 96 0.95 0.05 15.09
C LEU A 96 -0.35 0.72 14.62
N ALA A 97 -1.31 -0.05 14.07
CA ALA A 97 -2.64 0.47 13.78
C ALA A 97 -3.39 0.88 15.06
N GLN A 98 -3.21 0.14 16.17
CA GLN A 98 -3.74 0.54 17.47
C GLN A 98 -3.14 1.88 17.92
N ALA A 99 -1.82 2.05 17.82
CA ALA A 99 -1.16 3.31 18.15
C ALA A 99 -1.64 4.46 17.25
N ALA A 100 -1.80 4.24 15.94
CA ALA A 100 -2.34 5.24 15.01
C ALA A 100 -3.80 5.59 15.26
N SER A 101 -4.55 4.78 16.01
CA SER A 101 -5.94 5.08 16.37
C SER A 101 -6.08 6.34 17.23
N ALA A 102 -5.00 6.78 17.89
CA ALA A 102 -4.95 8.02 18.66
C ALA A 102 -4.69 9.27 17.79
N ALA A 103 -4.49 9.12 16.49
CA ALA A 103 -4.31 10.26 15.58
C ALA A 103 -5.51 11.19 15.61
N ARG A 104 -5.22 12.49 15.64
CA ARG A 104 -6.24 13.54 15.77
C ARG A 104 -6.77 14.02 14.43
N ASP A 105 -6.05 13.74 13.34
CA ASP A 105 -6.42 14.17 12.00
C ASP A 105 -6.21 13.07 10.95
N GLY A 106 -6.65 13.34 9.74
CA GLY A 106 -6.64 12.35 8.67
C GLY A 106 -7.64 12.69 7.58
N PHE A 107 -8.11 11.65 6.88
CA PHE A 107 -9.09 11.78 5.81
C PHE A 107 -10.36 10.97 6.10
N VAL A 108 -11.51 11.55 5.78
CA VAL A 108 -12.79 10.85 5.70
C VAL A 108 -13.33 11.01 4.30
N VAL A 109 -13.48 9.91 3.59
CA VAL A 109 -14.05 9.84 2.24
C VAL A 109 -15.37 9.09 2.32
N ARG A 110 -16.46 9.70 1.84
CA ARG A 110 -17.77 9.06 1.74
C ARG A 110 -18.30 9.16 0.32
N VAL A 111 -18.84 8.08 -0.19
CA VAL A 111 -19.52 8.02 -1.49
C VAL A 111 -20.91 7.46 -1.22
N ALA A 112 -21.92 8.28 -1.39
CA ALA A 112 -23.31 7.94 -1.12
C ALA A 112 -23.83 6.84 -2.05
N ARG A 113 -24.94 6.25 -1.68
CA ARG A 113 -25.61 5.17 -2.43
C ARG A 113 -25.73 5.52 -3.93
N HIS A 114 -25.23 4.62 -4.79
CA HIS A 114 -25.20 4.76 -6.25
C HIS A 114 -24.45 5.97 -6.79
N ALA A 115 -23.81 6.77 -5.92
CA ALA A 115 -22.96 7.87 -6.37
C ALA A 115 -21.64 7.34 -6.96
N ARG A 116 -21.03 8.18 -7.81
CA ARG A 116 -19.75 7.89 -8.43
C ARG A 116 -18.85 9.11 -8.32
N ALA A 117 -17.62 8.93 -7.88
CA ALA A 117 -16.60 9.94 -8.01
C ALA A 117 -16.27 10.10 -9.52
N ASP A 118 -16.45 11.31 -10.06
CA ASP A 118 -16.27 11.63 -11.48
C ASP A 118 -14.80 11.56 -11.90
N ARG A 119 -13.91 11.79 -10.97
CA ARG A 119 -12.45 11.74 -11.10
C ARG A 119 -11.84 11.03 -9.90
N PRO A 120 -10.60 10.49 -10.02
CA PRO A 120 -9.92 9.89 -8.89
C PRO A 120 -9.74 10.87 -7.72
N ILE A 121 -9.86 10.36 -6.51
CA ILE A 121 -9.59 11.07 -5.27
C ILE A 121 -8.13 10.80 -4.89
N HIS A 122 -7.31 11.84 -4.76
CA HIS A 122 -5.89 11.74 -4.42
C HIS A 122 -5.66 12.23 -2.99
N LEU A 123 -5.34 11.32 -2.09
CA LEU A 123 -4.97 11.58 -0.71
C LEU A 123 -3.45 11.54 -0.59
N VAL A 124 -2.85 12.64 -0.16
CA VAL A 124 -1.39 12.76 -0.09
C VAL A 124 -0.95 12.90 1.36
N HIS A 125 -0.07 12.02 1.79
CA HIS A 125 0.56 12.08 3.11
C HIS A 125 2.01 12.55 2.98
N ILE A 126 2.32 13.69 3.52
CA ILE A 126 3.64 14.31 3.45
C ILE A 126 4.28 14.34 4.84
N SER A 127 5.54 13.94 4.95
CA SER A 127 6.39 14.27 6.07
C SER A 127 7.48 15.24 5.65
N GLU A 128 7.67 16.29 6.42
CA GLU A 128 8.78 17.23 6.29
C GLU A 128 9.58 17.21 7.60
N ALA A 129 10.75 16.57 7.59
CA ALA A 129 11.66 16.49 8.74
C ALA A 129 13.06 16.94 8.33
N SER A 130 13.49 18.11 8.80
CA SER A 130 14.75 18.73 8.37
C SER A 130 15.90 18.63 9.38
N SER A 131 15.62 18.62 10.67
CA SER A 131 16.65 18.74 11.70
C SER A 131 16.58 17.73 12.83
N ALA A 132 15.43 17.09 13.03
CA ALA A 132 15.22 16.10 14.08
C ALA A 132 14.43 14.90 13.58
N ALA A 133 14.53 13.78 14.26
CA ALA A 133 13.69 12.61 13.98
C ALA A 133 12.25 12.92 14.41
N GLU A 134 11.32 12.88 13.45
CA GLU A 134 9.91 13.23 13.67
C GLU A 134 8.96 12.12 13.27
N SER A 135 7.88 11.97 14.03
CA SER A 135 6.79 11.04 13.71
C SER A 135 5.44 11.71 13.63
N SER A 136 4.63 11.24 12.72
CA SER A 136 3.24 11.64 12.59
C SER A 136 2.31 10.43 12.54
N ALA A 137 1.06 10.63 12.93
CA ALA A 137 0.02 9.61 12.80
C ALA A 137 -1.19 10.20 12.09
N ALA A 138 -1.87 9.36 11.28
CA ALA A 138 -3.07 9.75 10.57
C ALA A 138 -4.12 8.64 10.57
N ARG A 139 -5.39 9.02 10.45
CA ARG A 139 -6.50 8.10 10.20
C ARG A 139 -7.08 8.32 8.81
N VAL A 140 -7.39 7.23 8.12
CA VAL A 140 -8.10 7.26 6.84
C VAL A 140 -9.35 6.41 6.98
N ILE A 141 -10.51 6.98 6.67
CA ILE A 141 -11.78 6.27 6.66
C ILE A 141 -12.40 6.45 5.29
N VAL A 142 -12.70 5.34 4.63
CA VAL A 142 -13.35 5.33 3.32
C VAL A 142 -14.62 4.51 3.40
N VAL A 143 -15.76 5.12 3.11
CA VAL A 143 -17.07 4.45 3.10
C VAL A 143 -17.70 4.63 1.73
N LEU A 144 -17.93 3.53 1.05
CA LEU A 144 -18.75 3.47 -0.15
C LEU A 144 -20.08 2.80 0.19
N GLU A 145 -21.17 3.56 0.11
CA GLU A 145 -22.51 3.01 0.32
C GLU A 145 -22.93 2.06 -0.81
N PRO A 146 -24.02 1.30 -0.67
CA PRO A 146 -24.43 0.33 -1.69
C PRO A 146 -24.49 0.89 -3.11
N GLY A 147 -23.84 0.18 -4.04
CA GLY A 147 -23.74 0.54 -5.46
C GLY A 147 -22.85 1.73 -5.77
N ALA A 148 -22.15 2.29 -4.79
CA ALA A 148 -21.23 3.41 -4.98
C ALA A 148 -19.94 2.97 -5.69
N THR A 149 -19.29 3.90 -6.42
CA THR A 149 -18.05 3.63 -7.13
C THR A 149 -17.05 4.76 -6.94
N ALA A 150 -15.80 4.43 -6.64
CA ALA A 150 -14.71 5.39 -6.56
C ALA A 150 -13.37 4.79 -6.99
N GLU A 151 -12.46 5.68 -7.39
CA GLU A 151 -11.04 5.39 -7.56
C GLU A 151 -10.25 6.29 -6.62
N LEU A 152 -9.41 5.70 -5.78
CA LEU A 152 -8.64 6.36 -4.75
C LEU A 152 -7.14 6.17 -5.03
N VAL A 153 -6.38 7.24 -4.99
CA VAL A 153 -4.92 7.23 -5.00
C VAL A 153 -4.45 7.75 -3.65
N GLU A 154 -3.79 6.92 -2.88
CA GLU A 154 -3.16 7.27 -1.61
C GLU A 154 -1.65 7.28 -1.80
N GLU A 155 -1.02 8.46 -1.74
CA GLU A 155 0.40 8.63 -1.99
C GLU A 155 1.10 9.12 -0.71
N THR A 156 2.20 8.46 -0.34
CA THR A 156 3.02 8.84 0.81
C THR A 156 4.39 9.31 0.35
N LEU A 157 4.80 10.46 0.88
CA LEU A 157 6.03 11.16 0.53
C LEU A 157 6.75 11.64 1.79
N SER A 158 8.08 11.67 1.79
CA SER A 158 8.84 12.39 2.81
C SER A 158 9.93 13.24 2.18
N PHE A 159 10.17 14.39 2.79
CA PHE A 159 11.20 15.35 2.40
C PHE A 159 12.07 15.70 3.58
N GLY A 160 13.30 16.17 3.29
CA GLY A 160 14.31 16.48 4.29
C GLY A 160 15.22 15.30 4.61
N ASP A 161 16.32 15.60 5.31
CA ASP A 161 17.41 14.66 5.56
C ASP A 161 17.30 13.97 6.94
N ALA A 162 16.40 14.45 7.79
CA ALA A 162 16.18 13.86 9.11
C ALA A 162 15.23 12.65 9.04
N PRO A 163 15.37 11.68 9.96
CA PRO A 163 14.47 10.54 10.03
C PRO A 163 13.01 10.94 10.20
N SER A 164 12.14 10.45 9.36
CA SER A 164 10.70 10.64 9.47
C SER A 164 9.97 9.29 9.57
N TRP A 165 8.88 9.25 10.34
CA TRP A 165 8.02 8.10 10.45
C TRP A 165 6.55 8.50 10.39
N LYS A 166 5.85 7.96 9.38
CA LYS A 166 4.39 8.01 9.28
C LYS A 166 3.78 6.71 9.78
N ASN A 167 2.81 6.82 10.68
CA ASN A 167 2.02 5.70 11.15
C ASN A 167 0.55 5.95 10.78
N VAL A 168 0.02 5.20 9.83
CA VAL A 168 -1.32 5.39 9.27
C VAL A 168 -2.21 4.22 9.64
N ARG A 169 -3.42 4.52 10.11
CA ARG A 169 -4.51 3.55 10.20
C ARG A 169 -5.59 3.87 9.19
N ALA A 170 -5.86 2.95 8.28
CA ALA A 170 -6.89 3.08 7.27
C ALA A 170 -8.02 2.04 7.48
N GLN A 171 -9.25 2.46 7.27
CA GLN A 171 -10.45 1.60 7.33
C GLN A 171 -11.30 1.86 6.09
N VAL A 172 -11.63 0.79 5.38
CA VAL A 172 -12.43 0.82 4.14
C VAL A 172 -13.66 -0.06 4.34
N VAL A 173 -14.85 0.48 4.09
CA VAL A 173 -16.10 -0.27 4.13
C VAL A 173 -16.82 -0.11 2.80
N LEU A 174 -17.05 -1.25 2.13
CA LEU A 174 -17.76 -1.30 0.87
C LEU A 174 -19.14 -1.94 1.08
N GLY A 175 -20.18 -1.16 0.82
CA GLY A 175 -21.56 -1.60 0.82
C GLY A 175 -21.86 -2.57 -0.32
N GLU A 176 -23.07 -3.13 -0.31
CA GLU A 176 -23.51 -4.10 -1.33
C GLU A 176 -23.31 -3.58 -2.75
N GLY A 177 -22.60 -4.34 -3.60
CA GLY A 177 -22.34 -4.00 -4.99
C GLY A 177 -21.45 -2.75 -5.18
N ALA A 178 -20.84 -2.22 -4.13
CA ALA A 178 -19.94 -1.09 -4.24
C ALA A 178 -18.59 -1.51 -4.87
N PHE A 179 -17.93 -0.61 -5.57
CA PHE A 179 -16.63 -0.83 -6.20
C PHE A 179 -15.64 0.24 -5.82
N LEU A 180 -14.52 -0.17 -5.21
CA LEU A 180 -13.37 0.71 -4.96
C LEU A 180 -12.13 0.16 -5.65
N ARG A 181 -11.49 1.00 -6.49
CA ARG A 181 -10.11 0.81 -6.92
C ARG A 181 -9.21 1.71 -6.07
N HIS A 182 -8.22 1.10 -5.41
CA HIS A 182 -7.36 1.77 -4.43
C HIS A 182 -5.89 1.60 -4.79
N HIS A 183 -5.26 2.68 -5.22
CA HIS A 183 -3.82 2.73 -5.50
C HIS A 183 -3.10 3.30 -4.30
N ARG A 184 -2.21 2.53 -3.68
CA ARG A 184 -1.36 2.96 -2.57
C ARG A 184 0.08 3.03 -3.05
N ILE A 185 0.67 4.20 -2.96
CA ILE A 185 1.96 4.50 -3.57
C ILE A 185 2.91 5.04 -2.50
N VAL A 186 4.00 4.33 -2.28
CA VAL A 186 5.03 4.69 -1.32
C VAL A 186 6.23 5.25 -2.07
N ARG A 187 6.56 6.52 -1.81
CA ARG A 187 7.70 7.25 -2.37
C ARG A 187 8.43 8.02 -1.27
N GLU A 188 8.71 7.33 -0.20
CA GLU A 188 9.44 7.90 0.92
C GLU A 188 10.89 8.21 0.53
N GLY A 189 11.45 9.27 1.09
CA GLY A 189 12.88 9.56 0.97
C GLY A 189 13.75 8.55 1.73
N ALA A 190 15.08 8.66 1.55
CA ALA A 190 16.06 7.72 2.10
C ALA A 190 16.02 7.55 3.64
N GLN A 191 15.46 8.52 4.37
CA GLN A 191 15.27 8.47 5.81
C GLN A 191 13.80 8.32 6.22
N GLY A 192 12.89 8.10 5.25
CA GLY A 192 11.47 7.95 5.48
C GLY A 192 11.09 6.55 5.95
N ARG A 193 10.14 6.49 6.87
CA ARG A 193 9.52 5.25 7.35
C ARG A 193 8.02 5.35 7.27
N LEU A 194 7.40 4.29 6.81
CA LEU A 194 5.94 4.14 6.75
C LEU A 194 5.50 2.88 7.48
N THR A 195 4.47 3.00 8.29
CA THR A 195 3.69 1.86 8.77
C THR A 195 2.22 2.12 8.48
N LEU A 196 1.57 1.20 7.81
CA LEU A 196 0.17 1.27 7.43
C LEU A 196 -0.58 0.03 7.94
N GLY A 197 -1.58 0.25 8.77
CA GLY A 197 -2.57 -0.78 9.10
C GLY A 197 -3.86 -0.50 8.33
N LEU A 198 -4.23 -1.38 7.40
CA LEU A 198 -5.40 -1.23 6.55
C LEU A 198 -6.41 -2.37 6.78
N GLU A 199 -7.62 -1.99 7.17
CA GLU A 199 -8.75 -2.90 7.35
C GLU A 199 -9.79 -2.65 6.26
N VAL A 200 -10.20 -3.69 5.53
CA VAL A 200 -11.21 -3.61 4.45
C VAL A 200 -12.35 -4.59 4.75
N THR A 201 -13.59 -4.13 4.68
CA THR A 201 -14.79 -4.96 4.83
C THR A 201 -15.62 -4.91 3.57
N LEU A 202 -15.99 -6.07 3.03
CA LEU A 202 -16.75 -6.23 1.79
C LEU A 202 -18.12 -6.84 2.07
N ALA A 203 -19.19 -6.10 1.76
CA ALA A 203 -20.56 -6.61 1.75
C ALA A 203 -20.81 -7.44 0.47
N SER A 204 -22.03 -7.95 0.29
CA SER A 204 -22.40 -8.80 -0.85
C SER A 204 -22.11 -8.11 -2.19
N ARG A 205 -21.49 -8.85 -3.12
CA ARG A 205 -21.13 -8.40 -4.46
C ARG A 205 -20.26 -7.14 -4.50
N ALA A 206 -19.71 -6.70 -3.35
CA ALA A 206 -18.75 -5.62 -3.32
C ALA A 206 -17.43 -6.04 -3.98
N ARG A 207 -16.75 -5.09 -4.62
CA ARG A 207 -15.47 -5.33 -5.30
C ARG A 207 -14.40 -4.38 -4.78
N TYR A 208 -13.30 -4.94 -4.36
CA TYR A 208 -12.12 -4.19 -3.94
C TYR A 208 -10.93 -4.58 -4.81
N GLU A 209 -10.40 -3.62 -5.54
CA GLU A 209 -9.19 -3.77 -6.35
C GLU A 209 -8.10 -2.87 -5.79
N SER A 210 -6.98 -3.45 -5.41
CA SER A 210 -5.90 -2.75 -4.73
C SER A 210 -4.58 -2.91 -5.47
N HIS A 211 -3.84 -1.79 -5.58
CA HIS A 211 -2.48 -1.74 -6.11
C HIS A 211 -1.57 -1.11 -5.06
N ALA A 212 -0.67 -1.91 -4.44
CA ALA A 212 0.33 -1.45 -3.49
C ALA A 212 1.69 -1.33 -4.21
N LEU A 213 2.16 -0.10 -4.40
CA LEU A 213 3.34 0.20 -5.21
C LEU A 213 4.38 0.91 -4.35
N ASN A 214 5.52 0.28 -4.10
CA ASN A 214 6.58 0.81 -3.26
C ASN A 214 7.82 1.12 -4.12
N PHE A 215 8.15 2.41 -4.20
CA PHE A 215 9.27 2.95 -4.95
C PHE A 215 10.28 3.66 -4.04
N GLY A 216 10.36 3.34 -2.77
CA GLY A 216 11.38 3.89 -1.88
C GLY A 216 11.00 3.98 -0.42
N GLY A 217 11.98 4.41 0.37
CA GLY A 217 11.90 4.56 1.81
C GLY A 217 12.78 3.57 2.55
N LEU A 218 13.41 4.05 3.63
CA LEU A 218 14.27 3.19 4.44
C LEU A 218 13.50 1.98 5.00
N PHE A 219 12.23 2.20 5.36
CA PHE A 219 11.37 1.18 5.94
C PHE A 219 9.91 1.41 5.55
N ALA A 220 9.26 0.40 5.00
CA ALA A 220 7.83 0.40 4.77
C ALA A 220 7.22 -0.92 5.24
N ARG A 221 6.19 -0.85 6.09
CA ARG A 221 5.40 -2.03 6.46
C ARG A 221 3.92 -1.76 6.27
N GLU A 222 3.25 -2.67 5.58
CA GLU A 222 1.82 -2.70 5.40
C GLU A 222 1.22 -3.97 6.02
N ASP A 223 0.31 -3.78 6.99
CA ASP A 223 -0.53 -4.83 7.55
C ASP A 223 -1.95 -4.66 6.96
N LEU A 224 -2.31 -5.47 5.97
CA LEU A 224 -3.60 -5.45 5.30
C LEU A 224 -4.50 -6.58 5.82
N ARG A 225 -5.72 -6.24 6.22
CA ARG A 225 -6.75 -7.21 6.56
C ARG A 225 -8.01 -6.99 5.75
N VAL A 226 -8.42 -7.98 4.97
CA VAL A 226 -9.66 -7.95 4.19
C VAL A 226 -10.64 -8.97 4.75
N ARG A 227 -11.87 -8.57 5.02
CA ARG A 227 -12.95 -9.46 5.41
C ARG A 227 -14.03 -9.48 4.32
N ILE A 228 -14.24 -10.63 3.71
CA ILE A 228 -15.30 -10.90 2.74
C ILE A 228 -16.51 -11.40 3.52
N GLU A 229 -17.35 -10.46 3.96
CA GLU A 229 -18.53 -10.73 4.82
C GLU A 229 -19.80 -10.99 4.00
N GLY A 230 -19.82 -10.60 2.73
CA GLY A 230 -20.97 -10.74 1.86
C GLY A 230 -20.77 -11.74 0.73
N GLU A 231 -21.87 -12.39 0.32
CA GLU A 231 -21.89 -13.37 -0.77
C GLU A 231 -21.40 -12.77 -2.09
N GLY A 232 -20.54 -13.51 -2.82
CA GLY A 232 -20.07 -13.16 -4.15
C GLY A 232 -19.20 -11.90 -4.21
N ALA A 233 -18.61 -11.48 -3.09
CA ALA A 233 -17.70 -10.34 -3.10
C ALA A 233 -16.33 -10.73 -3.67
N GLU A 234 -15.68 -9.76 -4.30
CA GLU A 234 -14.42 -9.93 -5.03
C GLU A 234 -13.31 -9.05 -4.45
N CYS A 235 -12.13 -9.64 -4.26
CA CYS A 235 -10.94 -8.96 -3.78
C CYS A 235 -9.75 -9.23 -4.71
N ALA A 236 -9.20 -8.19 -5.34
CA ALA A 236 -7.97 -8.26 -6.11
C ALA A 236 -6.88 -7.42 -5.43
N LEU A 237 -5.77 -8.06 -5.05
CA LEU A 237 -4.63 -7.42 -4.39
C LEU A 237 -3.39 -7.56 -5.27
N ASN A 238 -2.90 -6.46 -5.78
CA ASN A 238 -1.72 -6.39 -6.62
C ASN A 238 -0.63 -5.56 -5.91
N GLY A 239 0.62 -5.99 -5.98
CA GLY A 239 1.71 -5.26 -5.35
C GLY A 239 3.02 -5.32 -6.14
N LEU A 240 3.77 -4.20 -6.13
CA LEU A 240 5.12 -4.13 -6.67
C LEU A 240 6.02 -3.37 -5.69
N ALA A 241 7.14 -3.96 -5.31
CA ALA A 241 8.19 -3.27 -4.59
C ALA A 241 9.47 -3.22 -5.43
N LEU A 242 10.08 -2.03 -5.53
CA LEU A 242 11.40 -1.82 -6.14
C LEU A 242 12.33 -1.29 -5.06
N LEU A 243 13.26 -2.13 -4.63
CA LEU A 243 14.09 -1.86 -3.45
C LEU A 243 15.58 -1.91 -3.82
N GLY A 244 16.34 -0.93 -3.35
CA GLY A 244 17.78 -0.85 -3.49
C GLY A 244 18.45 -0.36 -2.21
N GLY A 245 19.78 -0.29 -2.20
CA GLY A 245 20.56 0.15 -1.04
C GLY A 245 20.30 -0.70 0.20
N SER A 246 19.77 -0.08 1.25
CA SER A 246 19.39 -0.75 2.51
C SER A 246 17.89 -0.67 2.79
N GLU A 247 17.10 -0.43 1.76
CA GLU A 247 15.64 -0.31 1.87
C GLU A 247 15.00 -1.62 2.35
N PHE A 248 13.92 -1.46 3.08
CA PHE A 248 13.13 -2.56 3.60
C PHE A 248 11.65 -2.37 3.31
N ALA A 249 11.01 -3.36 2.71
CA ALA A 249 9.57 -3.38 2.57
C ALA A 249 8.97 -4.70 3.06
N ASP A 250 7.79 -4.62 3.67
CA ASP A 250 7.09 -5.74 4.27
C ASP A 250 5.59 -5.63 3.99
N HIS A 251 5.05 -6.62 3.27
CA HIS A 251 3.64 -6.74 2.97
C HIS A 251 3.04 -7.93 3.67
N HIS A 252 2.31 -7.68 4.75
CA HIS A 252 1.48 -8.66 5.43
C HIS A 252 0.03 -8.52 4.97
N SER A 253 -0.59 -9.58 4.51
CA SER A 253 -1.99 -9.61 4.13
C SER A 253 -2.73 -10.79 4.73
N VAL A 254 -3.89 -10.52 5.33
CA VAL A 254 -4.83 -11.53 5.79
C VAL A 254 -6.15 -11.32 5.06
N VAL A 255 -6.56 -12.27 4.22
CA VAL A 255 -7.87 -12.24 3.59
C VAL A 255 -8.75 -13.32 4.20
N GLU A 256 -9.81 -12.91 4.88
CA GLU A 256 -10.74 -13.80 5.55
C GLU A 256 -12.03 -13.91 4.75
N HIS A 257 -12.29 -15.10 4.19
CA HIS A 257 -13.56 -15.46 3.57
C HIS A 257 -14.53 -15.96 4.63
N VAL A 258 -15.63 -15.23 4.82
CA VAL A 258 -16.69 -15.54 5.80
C VAL A 258 -17.96 -16.00 5.10
N ALA A 259 -18.28 -15.42 3.94
CA ALA A 259 -19.48 -15.69 3.16
C ALA A 259 -19.20 -16.58 1.94
N VAL A 260 -20.26 -17.14 1.35
CA VAL A 260 -20.24 -18.04 0.20
C VAL A 260 -19.80 -17.32 -1.08
N GLY A 261 -19.06 -18.00 -1.95
CA GLY A 261 -18.77 -17.56 -3.32
C GLY A 261 -17.80 -16.39 -3.43
N GLY A 262 -17.06 -16.08 -2.36
CA GLY A 262 -16.06 -15.02 -2.37
C GLY A 262 -14.88 -15.36 -3.30
N THR A 263 -14.35 -14.35 -3.98
CA THR A 263 -13.19 -14.51 -4.87
C THR A 263 -12.01 -13.65 -4.40
N THR A 264 -10.81 -14.24 -4.35
CA THR A 264 -9.57 -13.51 -4.08
C THR A 264 -8.52 -13.81 -5.14
N ARG A 265 -7.92 -12.75 -5.68
CA ARG A 265 -6.75 -12.81 -6.58
C ARG A 265 -5.66 -11.94 -6.00
N GLN A 266 -4.55 -12.54 -5.60
CA GLN A 266 -3.43 -11.83 -4.99
C GLN A 266 -2.16 -12.11 -5.77
N LEU A 267 -1.50 -11.04 -6.25
CA LEU A 267 -0.21 -11.11 -6.92
C LEU A 267 0.69 -10.00 -6.43
N TYR A 268 1.78 -10.39 -5.76
CA TYR A 268 2.84 -9.47 -5.35
C TYR A 268 4.14 -9.81 -6.05
N LYS A 269 4.86 -8.76 -6.48
CA LYS A 269 6.19 -8.86 -7.09
C LYS A 269 7.16 -7.94 -6.37
N ALA A 270 8.42 -8.35 -6.27
CA ALA A 270 9.48 -7.47 -5.79
C ALA A 270 10.74 -7.61 -6.65
N VAL A 271 11.39 -6.49 -6.91
CA VAL A 271 12.76 -6.40 -7.44
C VAL A 271 13.63 -5.88 -6.31
N ILE A 272 14.66 -6.62 -5.96
CA ILE A 272 15.48 -6.35 -4.78
C ILE A 272 16.94 -6.32 -5.19
N ASP A 273 17.61 -5.19 -4.95
CA ASP A 273 19.01 -4.98 -5.26
C ASP A 273 19.83 -4.62 -4.01
N ASP A 274 21.15 -4.55 -4.16
CA ASP A 274 22.12 -4.23 -3.12
C ASP A 274 21.92 -5.07 -1.84
N LYS A 275 21.66 -4.42 -0.69
CA LYS A 275 21.36 -5.04 0.63
C LYS A 275 19.92 -4.92 1.04
N ALA A 276 19.05 -4.54 0.09
CA ALA A 276 17.64 -4.37 0.36
C ALA A 276 16.96 -5.69 0.75
N ARG A 277 15.84 -5.59 1.45
CA ARG A 277 15.10 -6.75 1.95
C ARG A 277 13.62 -6.58 1.70
N PHE A 278 12.99 -7.67 1.28
CA PHE A 278 11.56 -7.74 1.09
C PHE A 278 10.94 -8.88 1.90
N VAL A 279 9.81 -8.62 2.54
CA VAL A 279 9.00 -9.62 3.21
C VAL A 279 7.61 -9.65 2.59
N PHE A 280 7.12 -10.83 2.28
CA PHE A 280 5.74 -11.07 1.88
C PHE A 280 5.16 -12.18 2.76
N ASP A 281 4.10 -11.87 3.50
CA ASP A 281 3.31 -12.81 4.28
C ASP A 281 1.84 -12.70 3.86
N GLY A 282 1.30 -13.74 3.22
CA GLY A 282 -0.02 -13.72 2.61
C GLY A 282 -0.88 -14.88 3.08
N LEU A 283 -1.69 -14.66 4.13
CA LEU A 283 -2.64 -15.64 4.63
C LEU A 283 -4.02 -15.46 4.01
N ILE A 284 -4.56 -16.52 3.41
CA ILE A 284 -5.98 -16.61 3.07
C ILE A 284 -6.66 -17.60 4.02
N SER A 285 -7.63 -17.11 4.78
CA SER A 285 -8.42 -17.89 5.74
C SER A 285 -9.83 -18.10 5.22
N VAL A 286 -10.24 -19.35 5.04
CA VAL A 286 -11.58 -19.72 4.56
C VAL A 286 -12.35 -20.36 5.69
N ARG A 287 -13.43 -19.69 6.16
CA ARG A 287 -14.29 -20.18 7.25
C ARG A 287 -15.19 -21.34 6.78
N PRO A 288 -15.71 -22.16 7.70
CA PRO A 288 -16.55 -23.32 7.35
C PRO A 288 -17.75 -22.97 6.43
N GLY A 289 -18.37 -21.79 6.66
CA GLY A 289 -19.50 -21.29 5.87
C GLY A 289 -19.13 -20.72 4.51
N ALA A 290 -17.86 -20.45 4.22
CA ALA A 290 -17.39 -19.80 2.99
C ALA A 290 -17.19 -20.80 1.83
N GLN A 291 -18.22 -21.61 1.56
CA GLN A 291 -18.22 -22.54 0.45
C GLN A 291 -18.14 -21.82 -0.90
N LYS A 292 -17.69 -22.50 -1.96
CA LYS A 292 -17.49 -21.94 -3.31
C LYS A 292 -16.46 -20.79 -3.37
N THR A 293 -15.59 -20.69 -2.36
CA THR A 293 -14.47 -19.75 -2.41
C THR A 293 -13.51 -20.12 -3.52
N ASP A 294 -13.12 -19.12 -4.33
CA ASP A 294 -12.03 -19.23 -5.33
C ASP A 294 -10.91 -18.24 -4.98
N ALA A 295 -9.80 -18.75 -4.45
CA ALA A 295 -8.73 -17.91 -3.93
C ALA A 295 -7.37 -18.29 -4.50
N GLN A 296 -6.61 -17.27 -4.92
CA GLN A 296 -5.25 -17.45 -5.44
C GLN A 296 -4.31 -16.41 -4.83
N VAL A 297 -3.15 -16.86 -4.37
CA VAL A 297 -2.07 -15.98 -3.89
C VAL A 297 -0.74 -16.38 -4.53
N TYR A 298 -0.11 -15.42 -5.18
CA TYR A 298 1.21 -15.58 -5.80
C TYR A 298 2.15 -14.47 -5.36
N ASN A 299 3.40 -14.84 -5.08
CA ASN A 299 4.49 -13.90 -4.87
C ASN A 299 5.68 -14.28 -5.76
N LYS A 300 6.17 -13.31 -6.54
CA LYS A 300 7.31 -13.50 -7.45
C LYS A 300 8.38 -12.45 -7.15
N ASN A 301 9.61 -12.88 -6.93
CA ASN A 301 10.69 -12.01 -6.51
C ASN A 301 11.91 -12.18 -7.41
N LEU A 302 12.52 -11.05 -7.80
CA LEU A 302 13.73 -10.98 -8.60
C LEU A 302 14.84 -10.37 -7.75
N LEU A 303 15.88 -11.15 -7.48
CA LEU A 303 17.09 -10.69 -6.79
C LEU A 303 18.14 -10.27 -7.82
N LEU A 304 18.67 -9.05 -7.68
CA LEU A 304 19.67 -8.48 -8.59
C LEU A 304 21.07 -8.56 -8.01
N SER A 305 21.22 -8.74 -6.70
CA SER A 305 22.50 -8.83 -6.00
C SER A 305 22.56 -10.03 -5.05
N GLU A 306 23.78 -10.41 -4.63
CA GLU A 306 24.00 -11.52 -3.69
C GLU A 306 23.58 -11.19 -2.26
N ASP A 307 23.58 -9.90 -1.89
CA ASP A 307 23.19 -9.43 -0.55
C ASP A 307 21.70 -9.14 -0.42
N ALA A 308 20.98 -9.08 -1.54
CA ALA A 308 19.51 -8.92 -1.53
C ALA A 308 18.84 -10.11 -0.82
N ARG A 309 17.81 -9.84 -0.05
CA ARG A 309 17.09 -10.87 0.73
C ARG A 309 15.59 -10.76 0.53
N VAL A 310 14.95 -11.91 0.46
CA VAL A 310 13.50 -12.03 0.46
C VAL A 310 13.02 -13.13 1.40
N ASN A 311 11.96 -12.85 2.14
CA ASN A 311 11.21 -13.84 2.88
C ASN A 311 9.79 -13.86 2.32
N THR A 312 9.34 -15.01 1.81
CA THR A 312 8.00 -15.15 1.20
C THR A 312 7.26 -16.33 1.83
N ASN A 313 6.05 -16.06 2.31
CA ASN A 313 5.21 -17.02 3.01
C ASN A 313 3.75 -16.91 2.53
N PRO A 314 3.37 -17.48 1.38
CA PRO A 314 1.97 -17.62 0.99
C PRO A 314 1.34 -18.80 1.74
N GLU A 315 0.28 -18.55 2.52
CA GLU A 315 -0.34 -19.54 3.40
C GLU A 315 -1.86 -19.63 3.21
N PHE A 316 -2.41 -20.83 3.43
CA PHE A 316 -3.85 -21.09 3.51
C PHE A 316 -4.25 -21.71 4.84
N LYS A 317 -5.38 -21.21 5.39
CA LYS A 317 -6.12 -21.85 6.47
C LYS A 317 -7.54 -22.14 5.99
N ILE A 318 -7.77 -23.34 5.47
CA ILE A 318 -9.03 -23.71 4.83
C ILE A 318 -9.84 -24.61 5.77
N LEU A 319 -11.06 -24.16 6.10
CA LEU A 319 -12.01 -24.88 6.95
C LEU A 319 -13.33 -25.22 6.21
N ALA A 320 -13.40 -25.00 4.89
CA ALA A 320 -14.51 -25.36 4.02
C ALA A 320 -14.08 -26.42 3.01
N ASP A 321 -15.01 -27.24 2.51
CA ASP A 321 -14.72 -28.42 1.68
C ASP A 321 -14.80 -28.12 0.20
N ASP A 322 -15.77 -27.31 -0.24
CA ASP A 322 -16.04 -26.99 -1.64
C ASP A 322 -15.42 -25.66 -2.04
N VAL A 323 -14.12 -25.67 -2.27
CA VAL A 323 -13.33 -24.47 -2.57
C VAL A 323 -12.26 -24.74 -3.62
N SER A 324 -11.82 -23.71 -4.33
CA SER A 324 -10.67 -23.72 -5.23
C SER A 324 -9.59 -22.77 -4.72
N CYS A 325 -8.50 -23.30 -4.17
CA CYS A 325 -7.44 -22.51 -3.58
C CYS A 325 -6.10 -22.88 -4.18
N LYS A 326 -5.32 -21.86 -4.61
CA LYS A 326 -3.97 -22.04 -5.20
C LYS A 326 -3.01 -21.00 -4.64
N HIS A 327 -1.81 -21.42 -4.26
CA HIS A 327 -0.75 -20.51 -3.91
C HIS A 327 0.57 -20.89 -4.59
N GLY A 328 1.46 -19.92 -4.69
CA GLY A 328 2.80 -20.14 -5.21
C GLY A 328 3.74 -18.99 -4.86
N GLY A 329 4.99 -19.35 -4.57
CA GLY A 329 6.09 -18.43 -4.37
C GLY A 329 7.21 -18.73 -5.35
N ALA A 330 7.82 -17.70 -5.91
CA ALA A 330 9.01 -17.82 -6.74
C ALA A 330 10.05 -16.78 -6.31
N VAL A 331 11.27 -17.25 -6.14
CA VAL A 331 12.44 -16.39 -5.91
C VAL A 331 13.47 -16.79 -6.95
N GLY A 332 13.90 -15.83 -7.74
CA GLY A 332 14.87 -16.08 -8.82
C GLY A 332 15.85 -14.93 -8.96
N GLN A 333 16.91 -15.23 -9.68
CA GLN A 333 17.87 -14.25 -10.17
C GLN A 333 17.54 -13.90 -11.64
N MET A 334 18.18 -12.86 -12.16
CA MET A 334 18.07 -12.52 -13.57
C MET A 334 18.50 -13.67 -14.46
N SER A 335 17.70 -13.99 -15.48
CA SER A 335 18.06 -15.05 -16.45
C SER A 335 19.30 -14.66 -17.26
N LEU A 336 20.36 -15.43 -17.07
CA LEU A 336 21.59 -15.25 -17.85
C LEU A 336 21.37 -15.54 -19.36
N GLU A 337 20.46 -16.46 -19.70
CA GLU A 337 20.09 -16.73 -21.09
C GLU A 337 19.39 -15.53 -21.74
N ALA A 338 18.43 -14.92 -21.02
CA ALA A 338 17.75 -13.72 -21.51
C ALA A 338 18.71 -12.54 -21.66
N LEU A 339 19.61 -12.35 -20.70
CA LEU A 339 20.65 -11.34 -20.75
C LEU A 339 21.58 -11.56 -21.95
N PHE A 340 22.10 -12.77 -22.11
CA PHE A 340 22.95 -13.15 -23.26
C PHE A 340 22.23 -12.97 -24.61
N TYR A 341 20.96 -13.33 -24.70
CA TYR A 341 20.16 -13.14 -25.91
C TYR A 341 20.07 -11.65 -26.30
N LEU A 342 19.78 -10.76 -25.36
CA LEU A 342 19.71 -9.33 -25.62
C LEU A 342 21.09 -8.77 -26.06
N GLN A 343 22.16 -9.19 -25.38
CA GLN A 343 23.52 -8.80 -25.74
C GLN A 343 23.94 -9.30 -27.15
N SER A 344 23.56 -10.50 -27.53
CA SER A 344 23.80 -11.04 -28.86
C SER A 344 23.07 -10.28 -29.99
N ARG A 345 22.06 -9.47 -29.63
CA ARG A 345 21.35 -8.54 -30.52
C ARG A 345 21.92 -7.12 -30.50
N GLY A 346 23.06 -6.91 -29.85
CA GLY A 346 23.76 -5.63 -29.83
C GLY A 346 23.31 -4.66 -28.73
N ILE A 347 22.48 -5.14 -27.77
CA ILE A 347 22.09 -4.34 -26.61
C ILE A 347 23.18 -4.42 -25.56
N GLY A 348 23.62 -3.28 -25.01
CA GLY A 348 24.62 -3.23 -23.96
C GLY A 348 24.18 -3.98 -22.70
N ALA A 349 25.13 -4.45 -21.89
CA ALA A 349 24.85 -5.29 -20.72
C ALA A 349 23.89 -4.60 -19.72
N ASP A 350 24.14 -3.32 -19.43
CA ASP A 350 23.34 -2.55 -18.46
C ASP A 350 21.95 -2.24 -19.01
N GLU A 351 21.85 -1.90 -20.28
CA GLU A 351 20.58 -1.69 -20.95
C GLU A 351 19.75 -2.99 -21.00
N ALA A 352 20.37 -4.11 -21.32
CA ALA A 352 19.72 -5.42 -21.31
C ALA A 352 19.19 -5.78 -19.91
N ARG A 353 19.97 -5.48 -18.86
CA ARG A 353 19.56 -5.67 -17.46
C ARG A 353 18.36 -4.81 -17.12
N ARG A 354 18.38 -3.51 -17.45
CA ARG A 354 17.27 -2.59 -17.26
C ARG A 354 16.01 -3.07 -17.97
N LEU A 355 16.10 -3.50 -19.21
CA LEU A 355 14.97 -4.03 -19.97
C LEU A 355 14.32 -5.24 -19.29
N LEU A 356 15.11 -6.16 -18.74
CA LEU A 356 14.60 -7.34 -18.03
C LEU A 356 13.92 -6.95 -16.69
N VAL A 357 14.49 -6.01 -15.94
CA VAL A 357 13.87 -5.47 -14.72
C VAL A 357 12.57 -4.77 -15.05
N TYR A 358 12.57 -3.93 -16.09
CA TYR A 358 11.36 -3.25 -16.56
C TYR A 358 10.27 -4.26 -16.95
N ALA A 359 10.58 -5.24 -17.77
CA ALA A 359 9.64 -6.27 -18.19
C ALA A 359 9.05 -7.04 -16.98
N PHE A 360 9.85 -7.27 -15.93
CA PHE A 360 9.37 -7.90 -14.72
C PHE A 360 8.41 -6.99 -13.93
N GLY A 361 8.73 -5.70 -13.76
CA GLY A 361 7.94 -4.75 -12.99
C GLY A 361 6.71 -4.21 -13.73
N SER A 362 6.81 -4.01 -15.05
CA SER A 362 5.76 -3.41 -15.89
C SER A 362 4.46 -4.22 -15.88
N GLU A 363 4.51 -5.55 -15.72
CA GLU A 363 3.31 -6.37 -15.57
C GLU A 363 2.36 -5.83 -14.49
N MET A 364 2.92 -5.26 -13.40
CA MET A 364 2.12 -4.72 -12.30
C MET A 364 1.63 -3.31 -12.58
N VAL A 365 2.45 -2.49 -13.25
CA VAL A 365 2.07 -1.15 -13.71
C VAL A 365 0.97 -1.24 -14.77
N ASP A 366 1.05 -2.21 -15.68
CA ASP A 366 0.06 -2.45 -16.73
C ASP A 366 -1.34 -2.84 -16.20
N ARG A 367 -1.41 -3.35 -14.97
CA ARG A 367 -2.69 -3.62 -14.30
C ARG A 367 -3.40 -2.35 -13.82
N VAL A 368 -2.70 -1.22 -13.75
CA VAL A 368 -3.29 0.07 -13.40
C VAL A 368 -4.06 0.61 -14.60
N ALA A 369 -5.38 0.69 -14.48
CA ALA A 369 -6.25 1.11 -15.58
C ALA A 369 -6.28 2.65 -15.77
N LEU A 370 -5.86 3.42 -14.76
CA LEU A 370 -5.86 4.87 -14.77
C LEU A 370 -4.64 5.39 -15.55
N GLU A 371 -4.84 5.78 -16.83
CA GLU A 371 -3.75 6.09 -17.75
C GLU A 371 -2.78 7.18 -17.25
N PRO A 372 -3.21 8.32 -16.67
CA PRO A 372 -2.26 9.29 -16.13
C PRO A 372 -1.40 8.74 -14.99
N LEU A 373 -1.98 7.87 -14.15
CA LEU A 373 -1.24 7.20 -13.08
C LEU A 373 -0.31 6.14 -13.63
N LYS A 374 -0.76 5.35 -14.61
CA LYS A 374 0.05 4.31 -15.26
C LYS A 374 1.32 4.90 -15.87
N LEU A 375 1.22 6.01 -16.60
CA LEU A 375 2.37 6.69 -17.18
C LEU A 375 3.33 7.19 -16.09
N ALA A 376 2.82 7.85 -15.05
CA ALA A 376 3.64 8.33 -13.95
C ALA A 376 4.34 7.19 -13.18
N LEU A 377 3.68 6.03 -13.06
CA LEU A 377 4.27 4.83 -12.45
C LEU A 377 5.33 4.19 -13.35
N ALA A 378 5.12 4.19 -14.67
CA ALA A 378 6.12 3.72 -15.62
C ALA A 378 7.40 4.57 -15.55
N ASP A 379 7.26 5.90 -15.49
CA ASP A 379 8.39 6.81 -15.29
C ASP A 379 9.09 6.58 -13.94
N ALA A 380 8.33 6.36 -12.86
CA ALA A 380 8.89 6.04 -11.55
C ALA A 380 9.64 4.69 -11.56
N LEU A 381 9.12 3.70 -12.28
CA LEU A 381 9.79 2.41 -12.49
C LEU A 381 11.12 2.61 -13.23
N HIS A 382 11.13 3.42 -14.30
CA HIS A 382 12.37 3.74 -15.02
C HIS A 382 13.39 4.47 -14.14
N GLY A 383 12.96 5.45 -13.35
CA GLY A 383 13.84 6.22 -12.47
C GLY A 383 14.45 5.42 -11.29
N ARG A 384 13.94 4.23 -11.03
CA ARG A 384 14.46 3.32 -9.98
C ARG A 384 15.29 2.17 -10.52
N MET A 385 15.51 2.13 -11.83
CA MET A 385 16.42 1.13 -12.41
C MET A 385 17.87 1.49 -12.10
N PRO A 386 18.76 0.49 -12.01
CA PRO A 386 20.18 0.73 -11.79
C PRO A 386 20.72 1.75 -12.81
N GLU A 387 21.38 2.80 -12.32
CA GLU A 387 22.08 3.78 -13.18
C GLU A 387 23.27 3.12 -13.88
N GLU A 388 23.66 3.70 -15.04
CA GLU A 388 24.88 3.29 -15.74
C GLU A 388 26.08 3.64 -14.86
N ASN A 389 26.82 2.64 -14.41
CA ASN A 389 28.16 2.86 -13.88
C ASN A 389 29.09 3.12 -15.10
N PHE A 390 29.28 4.38 -15.40
CA PHE A 390 30.32 4.83 -16.37
C PHE A 390 31.72 4.71 -15.80
#